data_3806a92e53f4c5e3f99820c0b581a492
#
_entry.id   3806a92e53f4c5e3f99820c0b581a492
#
_cell.length_a   1.000
_cell.length_b   1.000
_cell.length_c   1.000
_cell.angle_alpha   90.00
_cell.angle_beta   90.00
_cell.angle_gamma   90.00
#
_symmetry.space_group_name_H-M   'P 1'
#
loop_
_entity.id
_entity.type
_entity.pdbx_description
1 polymer ?
#
loop_
_entity_poly.entity_id
_entity_poly.type
_entity_poly.pdbx_seq_one_letter_code
_entity_poly.pdbx_strand_id
1 'polypeptide(L)'
;ANDVAVALAEKIGGSQANFVRLMNAKAKALGMSKTNFENASGLPDPDQVTTARDMITLGLHLQDDFPQHYSLFAMRSFRYSGASHRNHNTLLNHFNGIDGIKTGYTRASGFNLVSSFRRGGRHLVGAVFGGSSAASRNSEMRTLLTRTLARASTVKTRKAAPMLIAKLKSEPKIAVRPAAKPKPAPAVTPAPVQIAAAPQPKPKVKPAPAV
;
A
#
# COMPACT_ATOMS: atom_id res chain seq x y z
N ALA A 1 4.88 -3.40 -9.09
CA ALA A 1 5.87 -3.16 -8.04
C ALA A 1 5.64 -4.03 -6.78
N ASN A 2 4.61 -4.87 -6.75
CA ASN A 2 4.37 -5.80 -5.64
C ASN A 2 5.48 -6.86 -5.56
N ASP A 3 5.92 -7.37 -6.69
CA ASP A 3 7.06 -8.26 -6.89
C ASP A 3 8.37 -7.68 -6.31
N VAL A 4 8.65 -6.40 -6.59
CA VAL A 4 9.82 -5.71 -6.03
C VAL A 4 9.73 -5.60 -4.50
N ALA A 5 8.54 -5.31 -3.96
CA ALA A 5 8.34 -5.26 -2.50
C ALA A 5 8.61 -6.63 -1.85
N VAL A 6 8.15 -7.72 -2.48
CA VAL A 6 8.42 -9.09 -2.01
C VAL A 6 9.92 -9.41 -2.09
N ALA A 7 10.59 -9.12 -3.21
CA ALA A 7 12.02 -9.37 -3.36
C ALA A 7 12.87 -8.62 -2.32
N LEU A 8 12.51 -7.36 -2.02
CA LEU A 8 13.17 -6.59 -0.95
C LEU A 8 12.89 -7.19 0.44
N ALA A 9 11.66 -7.62 0.69
CA ALA A 9 11.27 -8.27 1.94
C ALA A 9 12.05 -9.56 2.17
N GLU A 10 12.17 -10.39 1.17
CA GLU A 10 12.95 -11.64 1.23
C GLU A 10 14.44 -11.35 1.45
N LYS A 11 15.00 -10.35 0.76
CA LYS A 11 16.40 -9.95 0.95
C LYS A 11 16.68 -9.45 2.37
N ILE A 12 15.76 -8.71 2.96
CA ILE A 12 15.93 -8.11 4.30
C ILE A 12 15.62 -9.13 5.40
N GLY A 13 14.53 -9.88 5.24
CA GLY A 13 14.02 -10.81 6.23
C GLY A 13 14.56 -12.24 6.12
N GLY A 14 15.24 -12.58 5.02
CA GLY A 14 15.61 -13.97 4.69
C GLY A 14 14.45 -14.80 4.16
N SER A 15 13.20 -14.36 4.42
CA SER A 15 11.95 -14.88 3.85
C SER A 15 10.85 -13.84 4.00
N GLN A 16 9.80 -13.93 3.17
CA GLN A 16 8.64 -13.04 3.28
C GLN A 16 7.96 -13.18 4.65
N ALA A 17 7.77 -14.40 5.14
CA ALA A 17 7.16 -14.66 6.45
C ALA A 17 7.95 -14.02 7.61
N ASN A 18 9.28 -14.07 7.54
CA ASN A 18 10.12 -13.41 8.55
C ASN A 18 10.02 -11.89 8.45
N PHE A 19 10.00 -11.36 7.24
CA PHE A 19 9.84 -9.91 7.03
C PHE A 19 8.48 -9.41 7.54
N VAL A 20 7.40 -10.14 7.35
CA VAL A 20 6.07 -9.84 7.89
C VAL A 20 6.09 -9.78 9.42
N ARG A 21 6.81 -10.70 10.07
CA ARG A 21 7.01 -10.61 11.54
C ARG A 21 7.73 -9.31 11.94
N LEU A 22 8.73 -8.88 11.17
CA LEU A 22 9.42 -7.60 11.41
C LEU A 22 8.49 -6.41 11.17
N MET A 23 7.65 -6.45 10.11
CA MET A 23 6.63 -5.41 9.86
C MET A 23 5.66 -5.29 11.05
N ASN A 24 5.13 -6.39 11.55
CA ASN A 24 4.19 -6.39 12.68
C ASN A 24 4.87 -5.95 13.99
N ALA A 25 6.09 -6.38 14.25
CA ALA A 25 6.87 -5.90 15.39
C ALA A 25 7.11 -4.38 15.31
N LYS A 26 7.46 -3.86 14.11
CA LYS A 26 7.62 -2.42 13.90
C LYS A 26 6.30 -1.67 14.05
N ALA A 27 5.20 -2.16 13.50
CA ALA A 27 3.87 -1.57 13.65
C ALA A 27 3.49 -1.43 15.14
N LYS A 28 3.64 -2.50 15.91
CA LYS A 28 3.41 -2.50 17.36
C LYS A 28 4.28 -1.46 18.08
N ALA A 29 5.55 -1.41 17.76
CA ALA A 29 6.50 -0.46 18.35
C ALA A 29 6.18 1.01 18.00
N LEU A 30 5.56 1.28 16.85
CA LEU A 30 5.06 2.59 16.45
C LEU A 30 3.69 2.94 17.07
N GLY A 31 3.08 2.02 17.83
CA GLY A 31 1.75 2.23 18.43
C GLY A 31 0.60 1.98 17.46
N MET A 32 0.82 1.28 16.34
CA MET A 32 -0.20 0.88 15.38
C MET A 32 -0.97 -0.35 15.90
N SER A 33 -1.80 -0.14 16.92
CA SER A 33 -2.39 -1.23 17.71
C SER A 33 -3.51 -2.02 16.99
N LYS A 34 -3.98 -1.52 15.86
CA LYS A 34 -5.05 -2.12 15.05
C LYS A 34 -4.57 -2.51 13.66
N THR A 35 -3.28 -2.77 13.52
CA THR A 35 -2.66 -3.14 12.25
C THR A 35 -2.05 -4.54 12.38
N ASN A 36 -2.40 -5.40 11.42
CA ASN A 36 -1.79 -6.69 11.19
C ASN A 36 -1.42 -6.82 9.72
N PHE A 37 -0.17 -7.10 9.43
CA PHE A 37 0.34 -7.35 8.08
C PHE A 37 0.50 -8.84 7.85
N GLU A 38 0.07 -9.33 6.68
CA GLU A 38 0.21 -10.73 6.26
C GLU A 38 1.18 -10.89 5.08
N ASN A 39 1.42 -9.80 4.34
CA ASN A 39 2.40 -9.81 3.26
C ASN A 39 3.10 -8.46 3.10
N ALA A 40 4.24 -8.46 2.38
CA ALA A 40 5.05 -7.28 2.17
C ALA A 40 4.52 -6.34 1.07
N SER A 41 3.58 -6.80 0.25
CA SER A 41 3.16 -6.13 -0.97
C SER A 41 1.85 -5.36 -0.84
N GLY A 42 1.03 -5.68 0.16
CA GLY A 42 -0.33 -5.15 0.32
C GLY A 42 -1.35 -5.84 -0.59
N LEU A 43 -1.05 -7.03 -1.10
CA LEU A 43 -2.04 -7.86 -1.78
C LEU A 43 -3.13 -8.30 -0.80
N PRO A 44 -4.37 -8.53 -1.28
CA PRO A 44 -5.47 -8.91 -0.42
C PRO A 44 -5.19 -10.16 0.40
N ASP A 45 -5.47 -10.08 1.69
CA ASP A 45 -5.47 -11.17 2.64
C ASP A 45 -6.56 -10.87 3.69
N PRO A 46 -7.40 -11.83 4.09
CA PRO A 46 -8.49 -11.59 5.05
C PRO A 46 -8.01 -11.08 6.41
N ASP A 47 -6.83 -11.51 6.84
CA ASP A 47 -6.26 -11.18 8.14
C ASP A 47 -5.37 -9.90 8.07
N GLN A 48 -5.13 -9.37 6.87
CA GLN A 48 -4.39 -8.13 6.67
C GLN A 48 -5.27 -6.91 6.90
N VAL A 49 -5.21 -6.35 8.08
CA VAL A 49 -6.07 -5.24 8.51
C VAL A 49 -5.26 -4.04 8.99
N THR A 50 -5.85 -2.85 8.86
CA THR A 50 -5.29 -1.60 9.40
C THR A 50 -6.39 -0.57 9.65
N THR A 51 -6.01 0.58 10.18
CA THR A 51 -6.88 1.75 10.34
C THR A 51 -6.28 3.00 9.73
N ALA A 52 -7.13 3.99 9.41
CA ALA A 52 -6.67 5.30 8.95
C ALA A 52 -5.71 5.95 9.96
N ARG A 53 -5.97 5.79 11.27
CA ARG A 53 -5.12 6.31 12.34
C ARG A 53 -3.73 5.67 12.33
N ASP A 54 -3.65 4.36 12.23
CA ASP A 54 -2.38 3.64 12.21
C ASP A 54 -1.56 4.01 10.97
N MET A 55 -2.21 4.14 9.81
CA MET A 55 -1.51 4.56 8.58
C MET A 55 -1.04 6.02 8.63
N ILE A 56 -1.77 6.92 9.30
CA ILE A 56 -1.28 8.28 9.59
C ILE A 56 -0.06 8.22 10.50
N THR A 57 -0.09 7.39 11.54
CA THR A 57 1.05 7.15 12.44
C THR A 57 2.28 6.70 11.64
N LEU A 58 2.13 5.71 10.77
CA LEU A 58 3.21 5.25 9.88
C LEU A 58 3.73 6.38 8.98
N GLY A 59 2.82 7.14 8.35
CA GLY A 59 3.17 8.25 7.47
C GLY A 59 3.96 9.36 8.19
N LEU A 60 3.62 9.64 9.43
CA LEU A 60 4.36 10.59 10.28
C LEU A 60 5.76 10.08 10.62
N HIS A 61 5.87 8.80 10.96
CA HIS A 61 7.17 8.16 11.26
C HIS A 61 8.09 8.07 10.05
N LEU A 62 7.55 7.85 8.83
CA LEU A 62 8.37 7.89 7.63
C LEU A 62 9.09 9.22 7.45
N GLN A 63 8.44 10.34 7.79
CA GLN A 63 9.05 11.65 7.71
C GLN A 63 10.05 11.93 8.84
N ASP A 64 9.72 11.50 10.05
CA ASP A 64 10.54 11.78 11.22
C ASP A 64 11.79 10.90 11.29
N ASP A 65 11.64 9.61 10.97
CA ASP A 65 12.71 8.62 11.08
C ASP A 65 13.62 8.62 9.83
N PHE A 66 13.09 9.02 8.65
CA PHE A 66 13.80 8.95 7.37
C PHE A 66 13.69 10.25 6.53
N PRO A 67 13.98 11.43 7.11
CA PRO A 67 13.79 12.70 6.41
C PRO A 67 14.61 12.81 5.12
N GLN A 68 15.82 12.21 5.07
CA GLN A 68 16.70 12.21 3.91
C GLN A 68 16.14 11.40 2.72
N HIS A 69 15.25 10.44 2.97
CA HIS A 69 14.64 9.58 1.94
C HIS A 69 13.20 9.98 1.61
N TYR A 70 12.61 10.88 2.41
CA TYR A 70 11.20 11.21 2.29
C TYR A 70 10.83 11.84 0.94
N SER A 71 11.76 12.54 0.30
CA SER A 71 11.56 13.15 -1.03
C SER A 71 11.18 12.13 -2.12
N LEU A 72 11.51 10.85 -1.94
CA LEU A 72 11.12 9.77 -2.86
C LEU A 72 9.59 9.65 -2.99
N PHE A 73 8.83 9.95 -1.94
CA PHE A 73 7.37 9.91 -1.96
C PHE A 73 6.74 11.06 -2.76
N ALA A 74 7.49 12.15 -2.97
CA ALA A 74 7.07 13.32 -3.75
C ALA A 74 7.37 13.18 -5.25
N MET A 75 8.07 12.12 -5.69
CA MET A 75 8.42 11.92 -7.08
C MET A 75 7.17 11.74 -7.93
N ARG A 76 7.00 12.58 -8.97
CA ARG A 76 5.83 12.55 -9.86
C ARG A 76 5.92 11.45 -10.93
N SER A 77 7.13 11.08 -11.29
CA SER A 77 7.40 10.01 -12.25
C SER A 77 8.76 9.38 -11.98
N PHE A 78 8.94 8.17 -12.48
CA PHE A 78 10.17 7.41 -12.42
C PHE A 78 10.50 6.85 -13.82
N ARG A 79 11.75 6.94 -14.25
CA ARG A 79 12.21 6.38 -15.52
C ARG A 79 12.98 5.09 -15.29
N TYR A 80 12.58 4.04 -15.98
CA TYR A 80 13.23 2.75 -15.93
C TYR A 80 13.20 2.07 -17.30
N SER A 81 14.32 1.56 -17.74
CA SER A 81 14.46 0.84 -19.04
C SER A 81 13.82 1.60 -20.22
N GLY A 82 14.06 2.92 -20.30
CA GLY A 82 13.52 3.78 -21.36
C GLY A 82 12.06 4.22 -21.19
N ALA A 83 11.30 3.58 -20.31
CA ALA A 83 9.90 3.91 -20.03
C ALA A 83 9.76 4.89 -18.86
N SER A 84 8.73 5.77 -18.92
CA SER A 84 8.37 6.67 -17.83
C SER A 84 7.12 6.16 -17.11
N HIS A 85 7.24 5.92 -15.81
CA HIS A 85 6.17 5.45 -14.93
C HIS A 85 5.68 6.61 -14.06
N ARG A 86 4.40 6.98 -14.20
CA ARG A 86 3.79 8.06 -13.41
C ARG A 86 3.43 7.58 -12.00
N ASN A 87 3.55 8.48 -11.01
CA ASN A 87 3.04 8.21 -9.68
C ASN A 87 1.52 8.11 -9.70
N HIS A 88 0.98 7.09 -9.03
CA HIS A 88 -0.47 6.90 -8.90
C HIS A 88 -1.15 7.94 -7.99
N ASN A 89 -0.38 8.64 -7.14
CA ASN A 89 -0.87 9.78 -6.38
C ASN A 89 -0.92 11.03 -7.25
N THR A 90 -2.00 11.19 -8.01
CA THR A 90 -2.17 12.32 -8.93
C THR A 90 -2.31 13.66 -8.21
N LEU A 91 -2.58 13.69 -6.89
CA LEU A 91 -2.60 14.93 -6.11
C LEU A 91 -1.25 15.64 -6.09
N LEU A 92 -0.14 14.92 -6.27
CA LEU A 92 1.21 15.50 -6.44
C LEU A 92 1.29 16.52 -7.59
N ASN A 93 0.43 16.36 -8.62
CA ASN A 93 0.40 17.25 -9.78
C ASN A 93 -0.70 18.33 -9.69
N HIS A 94 -1.77 18.08 -8.91
CA HIS A 94 -3.01 18.85 -8.98
C HIS A 94 -3.39 19.53 -7.67
N PHE A 95 -2.61 19.36 -6.61
CA PHE A 95 -2.89 19.99 -5.32
C PHE A 95 -1.59 20.46 -4.66
N ASN A 96 -1.31 21.77 -4.81
CA ASN A 96 -0.07 22.37 -4.31
C ASN A 96 0.09 22.18 -2.80
N GLY A 97 1.25 21.68 -2.41
CA GLY A 97 1.60 21.36 -1.02
C GLY A 97 1.58 19.85 -0.70
N ILE A 98 1.09 19.00 -1.60
CA ILE A 98 1.21 17.53 -1.45
C ILE A 98 2.67 17.10 -1.71
N ASP A 99 3.22 16.32 -0.79
CA ASP A 99 4.59 15.77 -0.86
C ASP A 99 4.68 14.25 -0.58
N GLY A 100 3.56 13.55 -0.64
CA GLY A 100 3.47 12.08 -0.47
C GLY A 100 2.03 11.62 -0.24
N ILE A 101 1.80 10.38 0.16
CA ILE A 101 2.76 9.31 0.46
C ILE A 101 2.46 8.09 -0.42
N LYS A 102 1.29 7.40 -0.25
CA LYS A 102 1.00 6.15 -0.95
C LYS A 102 -0.47 5.95 -1.23
N THR A 103 -0.77 5.53 -2.47
CA THR A 103 -2.09 5.04 -2.88
C THR A 103 -2.17 3.53 -2.70
N GLY A 104 -3.36 3.01 -2.48
CA GLY A 104 -3.66 1.58 -2.51
C GLY A 104 -5.03 1.34 -3.14
N TYR A 105 -5.23 0.15 -3.68
CA TYR A 105 -6.52 -0.34 -4.15
C TYR A 105 -6.61 -1.84 -3.97
N THR A 106 -7.70 -2.29 -3.38
CA THR A 106 -8.16 -3.67 -3.46
C THR A 106 -9.66 -3.67 -3.73
N ARG A 107 -10.19 -4.76 -4.26
CA ARG A 107 -11.65 -4.85 -4.49
C ARG A 107 -12.42 -4.70 -3.16
N ALA A 108 -11.91 -5.26 -2.08
CA ALA A 108 -12.56 -5.23 -0.77
C ALA A 108 -12.48 -3.87 -0.09
N SER A 109 -11.31 -3.19 -0.15
CA SER A 109 -11.10 -1.92 0.55
C SER A 109 -11.38 -0.67 -0.29
N GLY A 110 -11.64 -0.80 -1.59
CA GLY A 110 -11.79 0.34 -2.49
C GLY A 110 -10.49 1.12 -2.71
N PHE A 111 -10.63 2.38 -3.13
CA PHE A 111 -9.48 3.28 -3.39
C PHE A 111 -9.01 3.96 -2.11
N ASN A 112 -7.73 3.78 -1.77
CA ASN A 112 -7.11 4.25 -0.54
C ASN A 112 -5.99 5.25 -0.82
N LEU A 113 -5.75 6.15 0.12
CA LEU A 113 -4.64 7.12 0.07
C LEU A 113 -4.24 7.52 1.48
N VAL A 114 -2.95 7.46 1.75
CA VAL A 114 -2.30 8.24 2.81
C VAL A 114 -1.54 9.36 2.15
N SER A 115 -1.79 10.60 2.55
CA SER A 115 -1.18 11.78 1.93
C SER A 115 -0.61 12.73 2.97
N SER A 116 0.50 13.35 2.62
CA SER A 116 1.14 14.42 3.37
C SER A 116 0.98 15.74 2.61
N PHE A 117 0.77 16.81 3.37
CA PHE A 117 0.44 18.13 2.86
C PHE A 117 1.13 19.21 3.68
N ARG A 118 1.85 20.09 3.00
CA ARG A 118 2.55 21.23 3.62
C ARG A 118 2.11 22.53 2.97
N ARG A 119 1.65 23.48 3.77
CA ARG A 119 1.30 24.83 3.31
C ARG A 119 1.31 25.84 4.45
N GLY A 120 1.88 27.04 4.20
CA GLY A 120 1.87 28.14 5.17
C GLY A 120 2.50 27.75 6.53
N GLY A 121 3.64 27.06 6.51
CA GLY A 121 4.33 26.59 7.72
C GLY A 121 3.62 25.46 8.47
N ARG A 122 2.48 24.98 7.97
CA ARG A 122 1.71 23.88 8.55
C ARG A 122 1.98 22.57 7.83
N HIS A 123 1.90 21.47 8.57
CA HIS A 123 2.06 20.12 8.06
C HIS A 123 0.93 19.22 8.56
N LEU A 124 0.29 18.53 7.62
CA LEU A 124 -0.78 17.57 7.87
C LEU A 124 -0.47 16.23 7.22
N VAL A 125 -0.87 15.14 7.86
CA VAL A 125 -0.97 13.83 7.23
C VAL A 125 -2.41 13.37 7.34
N GLY A 126 -3.01 12.99 6.22
CA GLY A 126 -4.38 12.50 6.12
C GLY A 126 -4.42 11.08 5.55
N ALA A 127 -5.46 10.33 5.89
CA ALA A 127 -5.78 9.03 5.31
C ALA A 127 -7.24 8.98 4.89
N VAL A 128 -7.49 8.49 3.68
CA VAL A 128 -8.82 8.23 3.13
C VAL A 128 -8.84 6.79 2.64
N PHE A 129 -9.80 6.01 3.10
CA PHE A 129 -10.00 4.62 2.70
C PHE A 129 -11.42 4.43 2.16
N GLY A 130 -11.59 3.45 1.30
CA GLY A 130 -12.92 3.07 0.81
C GLY A 130 -13.50 3.97 -0.28
N GLY A 131 -12.71 4.77 -0.96
CA GLY A 131 -13.20 5.57 -2.07
C GLY A 131 -13.76 4.69 -3.19
N SER A 132 -14.89 5.12 -3.78
CA SER A 132 -15.52 4.43 -4.93
C SER A 132 -14.68 4.53 -6.21
N SER A 133 -13.84 5.56 -6.31
CA SER A 133 -12.92 5.79 -7.42
C SER A 133 -11.66 6.54 -6.93
N ALA A 134 -10.64 6.59 -7.78
CA ALA A 134 -9.45 7.42 -7.52
C ALA A 134 -9.83 8.91 -7.45
N ALA A 135 -10.80 9.36 -8.25
CA ALA A 135 -11.29 10.74 -8.27
C ALA A 135 -12.01 11.08 -6.95
N SER A 136 -12.95 10.22 -6.53
CA SER A 136 -13.69 10.39 -5.27
C SER A 136 -12.75 10.45 -4.07
N ARG A 137 -11.83 9.49 -3.95
CA ARG A 137 -10.81 9.46 -2.91
C ARG A 137 -9.96 10.74 -2.89
N ASN A 138 -9.51 11.21 -4.06
CA ASN A 138 -8.71 12.43 -4.15
C ASN A 138 -9.52 13.68 -3.78
N SER A 139 -10.79 13.74 -4.16
CA SER A 139 -11.69 14.84 -3.78
C SER A 139 -11.86 14.89 -2.26
N GLU A 140 -12.14 13.75 -1.64
CA GLU A 140 -12.30 13.66 -0.19
C GLU A 140 -11.00 14.06 0.53
N MET A 141 -9.83 13.60 0.07
CA MET A 141 -8.54 14.00 0.63
C MET A 141 -8.32 15.50 0.55
N ARG A 142 -8.61 16.14 -0.59
CA ARG A 142 -8.49 17.61 -0.75
C ARG A 142 -9.39 18.35 0.24
N THR A 143 -10.65 17.93 0.32
CA THR A 143 -11.65 18.51 1.24
C THR A 143 -11.17 18.40 2.68
N LEU A 144 -10.72 17.21 3.10
CA LEU A 144 -10.22 16.95 4.44
C LEU A 144 -9.02 17.84 4.77
N LEU A 145 -8.01 17.88 3.90
CA LEU A 145 -6.79 18.67 4.12
C LEU A 145 -7.06 20.18 4.12
N THR A 146 -7.91 20.66 3.21
CA THR A 146 -8.27 22.09 3.13
C THR A 146 -9.03 22.53 4.39
N ARG A 147 -10.03 21.75 4.80
CA ARG A 147 -10.86 22.05 5.98
C ARG A 147 -10.06 22.05 7.27
N THR A 148 -9.05 21.19 7.38
CA THR A 148 -8.25 21.05 8.60
C THR A 148 -7.04 21.99 8.65
N LEU A 149 -6.62 22.55 7.51
CA LEU A 149 -5.42 23.38 7.42
C LEU A 149 -5.43 24.57 8.38
N ALA A 150 -6.55 25.28 8.47
CA ALA A 150 -6.68 26.46 9.37
C ALA A 150 -6.48 26.11 10.86
N ARG A 151 -6.80 24.86 11.24
CA ARG A 151 -6.68 24.36 12.61
C ARG A 151 -5.33 23.69 12.89
N ALA A 152 -4.51 23.48 11.86
CA ALA A 152 -3.21 22.85 12.03
C ALA A 152 -2.22 23.81 12.70
N SER A 153 -1.42 23.28 13.61
CA SER A 153 -0.34 24.03 14.24
C SER A 153 0.77 24.36 13.23
N THR A 154 1.42 25.51 13.42
CA THR A 154 2.66 25.89 12.74
C THR A 154 3.90 25.33 13.45
N VAL A 155 3.73 24.80 14.66
CA VAL A 155 4.79 24.18 15.45
C VAL A 155 4.56 22.68 15.48
N LYS A 156 5.63 21.89 15.42
CA LYS A 156 5.55 20.42 15.52
C LYS A 156 4.93 20.00 16.86
N THR A 157 3.77 19.35 16.80
CA THR A 157 2.98 19.00 18.00
C THR A 157 3.27 17.59 18.53
N ARG A 158 3.96 16.76 17.75
CA ARG A 158 4.32 15.38 18.15
C ARG A 158 5.79 15.28 18.56
N LYS A 159 6.06 14.39 19.51
CA LYS A 159 7.44 13.98 19.82
C LYS A 159 7.94 13.00 18.76
N ALA A 160 9.21 13.10 18.38
CA ALA A 160 9.85 12.08 17.54
C ALA A 160 9.83 10.73 18.29
N ALA A 161 9.51 9.66 17.59
CA ALA A 161 9.62 8.33 18.17
C ALA A 161 11.09 7.92 18.28
N PRO A 162 11.45 7.11 19.27
CA PRO A 162 12.80 6.57 19.35
C PRO A 162 13.08 5.72 18.11
N MET A 163 14.26 5.88 17.50
CA MET A 163 14.70 5.09 16.35
C MET A 163 14.81 3.61 16.73
N LEU A 164 13.91 2.80 16.21
CA LEU A 164 13.81 1.36 16.51
C LEU A 164 14.82 0.49 15.72
N ILE A 165 15.48 1.06 14.70
CA ILE A 165 16.42 0.32 13.83
C ILE A 165 17.64 -0.19 14.61
N ALA A 166 18.07 0.53 15.63
CA ALA A 166 19.21 0.13 16.46
C ALA A 166 18.90 -1.13 17.32
N LYS A 167 17.64 -1.30 17.74
CA LYS A 167 17.21 -2.43 18.55
C LYS A 167 17.07 -3.74 17.77
N LEU A 168 16.71 -3.67 16.49
CA LEU A 168 16.60 -4.86 15.63
C LEU A 168 17.96 -5.49 15.27
N LYS A 169 19.05 -4.70 15.35
CA LYS A 169 20.42 -5.21 15.13
C LYS A 169 21.01 -5.93 16.34
N SER A 170 20.42 -5.73 17.52
CA SER A 170 20.93 -6.28 18.79
C SER A 170 20.11 -7.48 19.32
N GLU A 171 19.01 -7.86 18.65
CA GLU A 171 18.32 -9.09 19.03
C GLU A 171 19.06 -10.32 18.47
N PRO A 172 19.25 -11.36 19.29
CA PRO A 172 19.97 -12.56 18.85
C PRO A 172 19.25 -13.17 17.65
N LYS A 173 20.01 -13.59 16.64
CA LYS A 173 19.50 -14.37 15.50
C LYS A 173 18.61 -15.47 16.04
N ILE A 174 17.29 -15.33 15.91
CA ILE A 174 16.36 -16.40 16.25
C ILE A 174 16.79 -17.59 15.38
N ALA A 175 17.28 -18.64 16.04
CA ALA A 175 17.67 -19.86 15.37
C ALA A 175 16.47 -20.35 14.53
N VAL A 176 16.63 -20.29 13.23
CA VAL A 176 15.64 -20.80 12.29
C VAL A 176 15.59 -22.31 12.53
N ARG A 177 14.57 -22.78 13.24
CA ARG A 177 14.26 -24.18 13.29
C ARG A 177 14.01 -24.65 11.84
N PRO A 178 14.74 -25.62 11.30
CA PRO A 178 14.54 -26.06 9.93
C PRO A 178 13.07 -26.37 9.72
N ALA A 179 12.47 -25.78 8.68
CA ALA A 179 11.12 -26.11 8.29
C ALA A 179 11.03 -27.63 8.05
N ALA A 180 10.11 -28.28 8.72
CA ALA A 180 9.83 -29.69 8.47
C ALA A 180 9.58 -29.87 6.97
N LYS A 181 10.26 -30.81 6.34
CA LYS A 181 10.04 -31.14 4.92
C LYS A 181 8.54 -31.30 4.67
N PRO A 182 7.99 -30.66 3.64
CA PRO A 182 6.58 -30.84 3.33
C PRO A 182 6.33 -32.31 3.05
N LYS A 183 5.32 -32.86 3.74
CA LYS A 183 4.82 -34.20 3.49
C LYS A 183 4.36 -34.23 2.02
N PRO A 184 4.71 -35.23 1.21
CA PRO A 184 4.25 -35.29 -0.17
C PRO A 184 2.73 -35.27 -0.20
N ALA A 185 2.16 -34.34 -0.96
CA ALA A 185 0.73 -34.28 -1.19
C ALA A 185 0.29 -35.57 -1.92
N PRO A 186 -0.89 -36.14 -1.59
CA PRO A 186 -1.41 -37.28 -2.33
C PRO A 186 -1.57 -36.90 -3.81
N ALA A 187 -1.15 -37.79 -4.69
CA ALA A 187 -1.25 -37.61 -6.13
C ALA A 187 -2.71 -37.36 -6.52
N VAL A 188 -3.00 -36.16 -6.98
CA VAL A 188 -4.30 -35.82 -7.56
C VAL A 188 -4.28 -36.30 -9.00
N THR A 189 -5.01 -37.37 -9.29
CA THR A 189 -5.25 -37.83 -10.66
C THR A 189 -6.02 -36.72 -11.41
N PRO A 190 -5.54 -36.21 -12.54
CA PRO A 190 -6.28 -35.18 -13.26
C PRO A 190 -7.59 -35.74 -13.79
N ALA A 191 -8.70 -35.13 -13.42
CA ALA A 191 -10.00 -35.40 -14.03
C ALA A 191 -9.99 -34.94 -15.49
N PRO A 192 -10.67 -35.65 -16.42
CA PRO A 192 -10.68 -35.28 -17.82
C PRO A 192 -11.31 -33.89 -18.02
N VAL A 193 -10.58 -33.00 -18.65
CA VAL A 193 -11.05 -31.67 -19.04
C VAL A 193 -12.12 -31.83 -20.12
N GLN A 194 -13.37 -31.56 -19.78
CA GLN A 194 -14.43 -31.39 -20.78
C GLN A 194 -14.20 -30.05 -21.50
N ILE A 195 -13.80 -30.15 -22.76
CA ILE A 195 -13.72 -28.99 -23.65
C ILE A 195 -15.15 -28.59 -24.00
N ALA A 196 -15.62 -27.48 -23.44
CA ALA A 196 -16.89 -26.88 -23.85
C ALA A 196 -16.80 -26.43 -25.31
N ALA A 197 -17.72 -26.91 -26.15
CA ALA A 197 -17.81 -26.56 -27.55
C ALA A 197 -18.01 -25.05 -27.73
N ALA A 198 -17.34 -24.47 -28.71
CA ALA A 198 -17.46 -23.06 -29.05
C ALA A 198 -18.91 -22.71 -29.44
N PRO A 199 -19.42 -21.51 -29.08
CA PRO A 199 -20.76 -21.09 -29.44
C PRO A 199 -20.88 -20.89 -30.96
N GLN A 200 -21.91 -21.50 -31.54
CA GLN A 200 -22.24 -21.37 -32.97
C GLN A 200 -22.67 -19.90 -33.31
N PRO A 201 -22.32 -19.40 -34.51
CA PRO A 201 -22.74 -18.04 -34.91
C PRO A 201 -24.24 -17.98 -35.15
N LYS A 202 -24.88 -16.93 -34.61
CA LYS A 202 -26.31 -16.62 -34.78
C LYS A 202 -26.65 -16.39 -36.27
N PRO A 203 -27.80 -16.88 -36.80
CA PRO A 203 -28.20 -16.65 -38.14
C PRO A 203 -28.48 -15.15 -38.43
N LYS A 204 -27.99 -14.68 -39.60
CA LYS A 204 -28.22 -13.32 -40.07
C LYS A 204 -29.74 -13.10 -40.35
N VAL A 205 -30.34 -12.15 -39.73
CA VAL A 205 -31.69 -11.69 -39.97
C VAL A 205 -31.69 -10.90 -41.29
N LYS A 206 -32.53 -11.33 -42.26
CA LYS A 206 -32.78 -10.58 -43.50
C LYS A 206 -33.58 -9.29 -43.22
N PRO A 207 -33.25 -8.16 -43.86
CA PRO A 207 -34.07 -6.94 -43.71
C PRO A 207 -35.40 -7.12 -44.40
N ALA A 208 -36.49 -6.62 -43.78
CA ALA A 208 -37.83 -6.56 -44.33
C ALA A 208 -37.92 -5.48 -45.45
N PRO A 209 -38.78 -5.68 -46.47
CA PRO A 209 -38.94 -4.69 -47.52
C PRO A 209 -39.69 -3.46 -47.01
N ALA A 210 -39.29 -2.27 -47.51
CA ALA A 210 -39.95 -1.01 -47.27
C ALA A 210 -41.29 -0.96 -47.99
N VAL A 211 -42.34 -0.41 -47.31
CA VAL A 211 -43.57 0.08 -47.88
C VAL A 211 -43.54 1.59 -47.75
#